data_ef7a0da068f8f751025715d65efa1706
#
_entry.id   ef7a0da068f8f751025715d65efa1706
#
_cell.length_a   1.000
_cell.length_b   1.000
_cell.length_c   1.000
_cell.angle_alpha   90.00
_cell.angle_beta   90.00
_cell.angle_gamma   90.00
#
_symmetry.space_group_name_H-M   'P 1'
#
loop_
_entity.id
_entity.type
_entity.pdbx_description
1 polymer ?
#
loop_
_entity_poly.entity_id
_entity_poly.type
_entity_poly.pdbx_seq_one_letter_code
_entity_poly.pdbx_strand_id
1 'polypeptide(L)'
;LAMYFGSSFMVKTFQDQGIDTAFLPFFNQDGEEWIVTTPYFQIALNKDLEQDDSRRKKAMSVLKEMLSEEAQNLIIADGQDMLSYSQNVDFYLTEYLKDIKPVIEENHMYIRIASNDFFSISKDVVSKMIAGEYDSKQAYQAFNDQLKEEKSASDDVVLKVQNTYSNYFHADGGNEAYSVMANTLRGIYGTDVLIAAGNSFTGNVLQADYTKKMAVSMIMPNSLFSYKCEITGAKLKELLKAFVEGCEGGFIPFNRGSLPVVSGISMEVKENSDGYTLTSIKKDGKTIKDDDTFTVMCLATKKHMEPIISAEGDRFKDGETFVKDTWINYVLGDDAVLAEPESYITLR
;
A
#
# COMPACT_ATOMS: atom_id res chain seq x y z
N LEU A 1 -4.21 -5.33 26.76
CA LEU A 1 -5.36 -5.15 25.88
C LEU A 1 -6.26 -6.36 26.02
N ALA A 2 -7.51 -6.20 26.39
CA ALA A 2 -8.42 -7.33 26.60
C ALA A 2 -9.07 -7.82 25.29
N MET A 3 -9.15 -6.96 24.28
CA MET A 3 -9.79 -7.27 22.99
C MET A 3 -9.13 -6.47 21.87
N TYR A 4 -8.96 -7.09 20.68
CA TYR A 4 -8.40 -6.49 19.50
C TYR A 4 -9.22 -6.90 18.26
N PHE A 5 -9.55 -5.94 17.39
CA PHE A 5 -10.15 -6.22 16.09
C PHE A 5 -9.05 -6.44 15.06
N GLY A 6 -8.93 -7.63 14.55
CA GLY A 6 -7.88 -8.00 13.61
C GLY A 6 -8.26 -9.14 12.67
N SER A 7 -7.36 -9.47 11.78
CA SER A 7 -7.51 -10.59 10.87
C SER A 7 -6.87 -11.85 11.43
N SER A 8 -7.29 -13.04 10.97
CA SER A 8 -6.78 -14.34 11.41
C SER A 8 -5.25 -14.45 11.38
N PHE A 9 -4.60 -13.89 10.36
CA PHE A 9 -3.14 -13.89 10.25
C PHE A 9 -2.40 -13.14 11.37
N MET A 10 -3.08 -12.24 12.11
CA MET A 10 -2.50 -11.54 13.25
C MET A 10 -2.35 -12.44 14.48
N VAL A 11 -3.11 -13.51 14.56
CA VAL A 11 -3.06 -14.46 15.69
C VAL A 11 -1.65 -15.01 15.85
N LYS A 12 -1.04 -15.48 14.75
CA LYS A 12 0.35 -15.97 14.78
C LYS A 12 1.33 -14.89 15.27
N THR A 13 1.16 -13.65 14.83
CA THR A 13 2.02 -12.53 15.26
C THR A 13 1.96 -12.31 16.77
N PHE A 14 0.79 -12.40 17.38
CA PHE A 14 0.64 -12.27 18.83
C PHE A 14 1.27 -13.43 19.59
N GLN A 15 1.14 -14.63 19.08
CA GLN A 15 1.71 -15.81 19.70
C GLN A 15 3.24 -15.84 19.64
N ASP A 16 3.81 -15.44 18.51
CA ASP A 16 5.26 -15.27 18.38
C ASP A 16 5.80 -14.27 19.41
N GLN A 17 4.94 -13.37 19.91
CA GLN A 17 5.23 -12.44 21.00
C GLN A 17 4.87 -12.98 22.40
N GLY A 18 4.43 -14.23 22.51
CA GLY A 18 4.04 -14.85 23.77
C GLY A 18 2.69 -14.37 24.31
N ILE A 19 1.85 -13.80 23.47
CA ILE A 19 0.50 -13.34 23.83
C ILE A 19 -0.49 -14.45 23.46
N ASP A 20 -1.14 -15.02 24.47
CA ASP A 20 -2.21 -15.99 24.28
C ASP A 20 -3.48 -15.28 23.79
N THR A 21 -4.02 -15.78 22.68
CA THR A 21 -5.16 -15.17 21.98
C THR A 21 -6.19 -16.22 21.60
N ALA A 22 -7.47 -15.85 21.69
CA ALA A 22 -8.58 -16.60 21.13
C ALA A 22 -9.27 -15.75 20.07
N PHE A 23 -9.70 -16.37 18.99
CA PHE A 23 -10.50 -15.72 17.96
C PHE A 23 -11.98 -15.85 18.32
N LEU A 24 -12.69 -14.73 18.40
CA LEU A 24 -14.10 -14.69 18.73
C LEU A 24 -14.93 -14.26 17.50
N PRO A 25 -16.01 -14.96 17.18
CA PRO A 25 -16.95 -14.51 16.17
C PRO A 25 -17.71 -13.26 16.62
N PHE A 26 -18.38 -12.61 15.68
CA PHE A 26 -19.35 -11.57 15.97
C PHE A 26 -20.72 -12.22 16.27
N PHE A 27 -21.48 -11.59 17.12
CA PHE A 27 -22.87 -12.02 17.40
C PHE A 27 -23.85 -11.07 16.73
N ASN A 28 -24.83 -11.61 16.04
CA ASN A 28 -25.98 -10.85 15.56
C ASN A 28 -26.97 -10.57 16.69
N GLN A 29 -28.09 -9.89 16.37
CA GLN A 29 -29.11 -9.57 17.39
C GLN A 29 -29.81 -10.80 17.98
N ASP A 30 -29.81 -11.90 17.26
CA ASP A 30 -30.44 -13.17 17.66
C ASP A 30 -29.45 -14.07 18.44
N GLY A 31 -28.21 -13.61 18.62
CA GLY A 31 -27.16 -14.33 19.33
C GLY A 31 -26.44 -15.38 18.47
N GLU A 32 -26.67 -15.39 17.16
CA GLU A 32 -25.97 -16.27 16.24
C GLU A 32 -24.55 -15.77 15.99
N GLU A 33 -23.61 -16.69 15.87
CA GLU A 33 -22.21 -16.43 15.61
C GLU A 33 -21.96 -16.20 14.11
N TRP A 34 -21.21 -15.14 13.78
CA TRP A 34 -20.85 -14.75 12.41
C TRP A 34 -19.40 -14.36 12.33
N ILE A 35 -18.75 -14.62 11.20
CA ILE A 35 -17.42 -14.10 10.87
C ILE A 35 -17.48 -13.22 9.63
N VAL A 36 -16.56 -12.27 9.56
CA VAL A 36 -16.35 -11.44 8.38
C VAL A 36 -15.19 -12.01 7.58
N THR A 37 -15.44 -12.34 6.33
CA THR A 37 -14.41 -12.81 5.40
C THR A 37 -14.17 -11.79 4.28
N THR A 38 -12.97 -11.76 3.72
CA THR A 38 -12.65 -10.96 2.54
C THR A 38 -11.92 -11.82 1.52
N PRO A 39 -12.20 -11.70 0.22
CA PRO A 39 -11.34 -12.27 -0.80
C PRO A 39 -9.94 -11.66 -0.66
N TYR A 40 -8.96 -12.48 -0.30
CA TYR A 40 -7.59 -12.00 -0.08
C TYR A 40 -6.82 -11.89 -1.40
N PHE A 41 -7.01 -12.84 -2.28
CA PHE A 41 -6.44 -12.84 -3.62
C PHE A 41 -7.52 -12.75 -4.68
N GLN A 42 -7.24 -11.94 -5.69
CA GLN A 42 -8.05 -11.88 -6.89
C GLN A 42 -7.15 -12.14 -8.09
N ILE A 43 -7.63 -12.96 -9.02
CA ILE A 43 -6.91 -13.26 -10.26
C ILE A 43 -7.66 -12.58 -11.41
N ALA A 44 -6.98 -11.67 -12.08
CA ALA A 44 -7.50 -11.04 -13.30
C ALA A 44 -6.65 -11.48 -14.49
N LEU A 45 -7.31 -11.79 -15.60
CA LEU A 45 -6.66 -12.04 -16.86
C LEU A 45 -6.59 -10.74 -17.66
N ASN A 46 -5.45 -10.49 -18.31
CA ASN A 46 -5.28 -9.32 -19.18
C ASN A 46 -6.23 -9.44 -20.39
N LYS A 47 -6.96 -8.36 -20.67
CA LYS A 47 -7.88 -8.28 -21.83
C LYS A 47 -7.20 -8.55 -23.16
N ASP A 48 -5.93 -8.19 -23.33
CA ASP A 48 -5.18 -8.42 -24.56
C ASP A 48 -5.03 -9.90 -24.91
N LEU A 49 -5.25 -10.80 -23.95
CA LEU A 49 -5.30 -12.24 -24.20
C LEU A 49 -6.47 -12.67 -25.10
N GLU A 50 -7.49 -11.82 -25.27
CA GLU A 50 -8.58 -12.07 -26.21
C GLU A 50 -8.10 -12.11 -27.67
N GLN A 51 -6.99 -11.43 -27.97
CA GLN A 51 -6.42 -11.30 -29.28
C GLN A 51 -5.31 -12.34 -29.59
N ASP A 52 -4.90 -13.13 -28.59
CA ASP A 52 -3.85 -14.14 -28.72
C ASP A 52 -4.31 -15.47 -28.09
N ASP A 53 -4.88 -16.32 -28.91
CA ASP A 53 -5.39 -17.62 -28.49
C ASP A 53 -4.34 -18.53 -27.85
N SER A 54 -3.08 -18.46 -28.28
CA SER A 54 -2.00 -19.28 -27.72
C SER A 54 -1.66 -18.84 -26.30
N ARG A 55 -1.49 -17.54 -26.09
CA ARG A 55 -1.22 -16.97 -24.77
C ARG A 55 -2.43 -17.15 -23.85
N ARG A 56 -3.65 -16.94 -24.36
CA ARG A 56 -4.87 -17.17 -23.59
C ARG A 56 -4.97 -18.60 -23.08
N LYS A 57 -4.73 -19.60 -23.95
CA LYS A 57 -4.74 -21.01 -23.53
C LYS A 57 -3.72 -21.31 -22.45
N LYS A 58 -2.50 -20.77 -22.54
CA LYS A 58 -1.47 -20.93 -21.50
C LYS A 58 -1.89 -20.27 -20.18
N ALA A 59 -2.39 -19.03 -20.22
CA ALA A 59 -2.87 -18.34 -19.04
C ALA A 59 -4.03 -19.08 -18.36
N MET A 60 -4.98 -19.60 -19.15
CA MET A 60 -6.08 -20.41 -18.62
C MET A 60 -5.63 -21.73 -18.05
N SER A 61 -4.57 -22.35 -18.60
CA SER A 61 -3.97 -23.56 -18.03
C SER A 61 -3.35 -23.30 -16.66
N VAL A 62 -2.59 -22.19 -16.52
CA VAL A 62 -2.04 -21.76 -15.22
C VAL A 62 -3.15 -21.49 -14.21
N LEU A 63 -4.18 -20.74 -14.63
CA LEU A 63 -5.32 -20.44 -13.75
C LEU A 63 -6.04 -21.71 -13.28
N LYS A 64 -6.26 -22.68 -14.18
CA LYS A 64 -6.87 -23.97 -13.82
C LYS A 64 -6.00 -24.75 -12.83
N GLU A 65 -4.69 -24.72 -13.02
CA GLU A 65 -3.76 -25.36 -12.10
C GLU A 65 -3.80 -24.71 -10.71
N MET A 66 -3.76 -23.38 -10.64
CA MET A 66 -3.87 -22.65 -9.37
C MET A 66 -5.18 -22.89 -8.64
N LEU A 67 -6.26 -23.17 -9.36
CA LEU A 67 -7.58 -23.48 -8.81
C LEU A 67 -7.81 -24.98 -8.66
N SER A 68 -6.82 -25.83 -8.96
CA SER A 68 -6.93 -27.28 -8.77
C SER A 68 -7.00 -27.62 -7.27
N GLU A 69 -7.61 -28.75 -6.96
CA GLU A 69 -7.67 -29.27 -5.60
C GLU A 69 -6.26 -29.45 -5.00
N GLU A 70 -5.30 -29.93 -5.79
CA GLU A 70 -3.91 -30.13 -5.37
C GLU A 70 -3.25 -28.80 -5.01
N ALA A 71 -3.33 -27.78 -5.86
CA ALA A 71 -2.76 -26.46 -5.59
C ALA A 71 -3.42 -25.77 -4.41
N GLN A 72 -4.75 -25.87 -4.28
CA GLN A 72 -5.50 -25.30 -3.17
C GLN A 72 -5.14 -25.97 -1.83
N ASN A 73 -4.95 -27.30 -1.81
CA ASN A 73 -4.46 -28.01 -0.64
C ASN A 73 -3.06 -27.55 -0.21
N LEU A 74 -2.16 -27.30 -1.17
CA LEU A 74 -0.82 -26.78 -0.86
C LEU A 74 -0.88 -25.36 -0.25
N ILE A 75 -1.72 -24.48 -0.81
CA ILE A 75 -1.90 -23.11 -0.31
C ILE A 75 -2.43 -23.13 1.13
N ILE A 76 -3.40 -24.00 1.43
CA ILE A 76 -4.00 -24.10 2.76
C ILE A 76 -3.04 -24.75 3.76
N ALA A 77 -2.27 -25.75 3.33
CA ALA A 77 -1.34 -26.48 4.21
C ALA A 77 -0.19 -25.60 4.75
N ASP A 78 0.09 -24.45 4.12
CA ASP A 78 1.07 -23.47 4.59
C ASP A 78 0.64 -22.69 5.85
N GLY A 79 -0.53 -23.03 6.42
CA GLY A 79 -0.95 -22.54 7.74
C GLY A 79 -1.34 -21.08 7.79
N GLN A 80 -1.81 -20.53 6.67
CA GLN A 80 -2.22 -19.11 6.58
C GLN A 80 -3.65 -18.84 7.05
N ASP A 81 -4.35 -19.87 7.59
CA ASP A 81 -5.75 -19.79 8.01
C ASP A 81 -6.68 -19.19 6.93
N MET A 82 -6.45 -19.61 5.69
CA MET A 82 -7.22 -19.20 4.52
C MET A 82 -8.22 -20.27 4.14
N LEU A 83 -9.37 -19.83 3.63
CA LEU A 83 -10.35 -20.74 3.05
C LEU A 83 -10.05 -20.99 1.58
N SER A 84 -10.24 -22.23 1.12
CA SER A 84 -10.12 -22.60 -0.29
C SER A 84 -11.19 -21.92 -1.15
N TYR A 85 -10.85 -21.64 -2.41
CA TYR A 85 -11.82 -21.33 -3.45
C TYR A 85 -12.55 -22.55 -3.99
N SER A 86 -12.05 -23.75 -3.70
CA SER A 86 -12.67 -25.02 -4.12
C SER A 86 -13.56 -25.58 -3.03
N GLN A 87 -14.77 -25.97 -3.39
CA GLN A 87 -15.71 -26.63 -2.48
C GLN A 87 -15.30 -28.06 -2.13
N ASN A 88 -14.37 -28.65 -2.90
CA ASN A 88 -13.90 -30.03 -2.70
C ASN A 88 -12.64 -30.11 -1.83
N VAL A 89 -12.15 -28.98 -1.36
CA VAL A 89 -10.96 -28.92 -0.51
C VAL A 89 -11.38 -28.65 0.91
N ASP A 90 -11.06 -29.55 1.81
CA ASP A 90 -11.27 -29.34 3.23
C ASP A 90 -10.45 -28.15 3.70
N PHE A 91 -11.09 -27.22 4.43
CA PHE A 91 -10.34 -26.14 5.04
C PHE A 91 -9.62 -26.59 6.30
N TYR A 92 -8.40 -26.13 6.46
CA TYR A 92 -7.59 -26.35 7.64
C TYR A 92 -7.57 -25.06 8.46
N LEU A 93 -7.92 -25.16 9.73
CA LEU A 93 -7.78 -24.07 10.70
C LEU A 93 -6.69 -24.48 11.71
N THR A 94 -5.83 -23.53 12.02
CA THR A 94 -4.90 -23.69 13.12
C THR A 94 -5.66 -23.89 14.44
N GLU A 95 -4.97 -24.41 15.45
CA GLU A 95 -5.54 -24.66 16.78
C GLU A 95 -6.24 -23.42 17.37
N TYR A 96 -5.84 -22.25 16.98
CA TYR A 96 -6.35 -20.95 17.47
C TYR A 96 -7.64 -20.50 16.82
N LEU A 97 -7.94 -21.04 15.64
CA LEU A 97 -9.15 -20.73 14.89
C LEU A 97 -10.15 -21.89 14.89
N LYS A 98 -9.85 -22.97 15.57
CA LYS A 98 -10.71 -24.15 15.60
C LYS A 98 -12.15 -23.86 16.09
N ASP A 99 -12.27 -22.89 16.98
CA ASP A 99 -13.56 -22.53 17.58
C ASP A 99 -14.51 -21.85 16.60
N ILE A 100 -13.99 -21.27 15.49
CA ILE A 100 -14.83 -20.71 14.42
C ILE A 100 -15.21 -21.74 13.34
N LYS A 101 -14.72 -22.97 13.43
CA LYS A 101 -15.03 -24.01 12.45
C LYS A 101 -16.54 -24.24 12.27
N PRO A 102 -17.35 -24.37 13.32
CA PRO A 102 -18.81 -24.50 13.17
C PRO A 102 -19.44 -23.32 12.42
N VAL A 103 -18.98 -22.11 12.70
CA VAL A 103 -19.49 -20.88 12.03
C VAL A 103 -19.25 -20.92 10.52
N ILE A 104 -18.09 -21.48 10.10
CA ILE A 104 -17.76 -21.66 8.68
C ILE A 104 -18.61 -22.78 8.06
N GLU A 105 -18.76 -23.92 8.75
CA GLU A 105 -19.54 -25.06 8.30
C GLU A 105 -21.04 -24.72 8.14
N GLU A 106 -21.56 -23.86 9.00
CA GLU A 106 -22.92 -23.33 8.94
C GLU A 106 -23.09 -22.22 7.90
N ASN A 107 -22.00 -21.83 7.21
CA ASN A 107 -21.96 -20.73 6.25
C ASN A 107 -22.40 -19.37 6.83
N HIS A 108 -22.17 -19.15 8.12
CA HIS A 108 -22.38 -17.87 8.78
C HIS A 108 -21.23 -16.90 8.50
N MET A 109 -20.97 -16.70 7.22
CA MET A 109 -19.89 -15.85 6.73
C MET A 109 -20.43 -14.63 6.00
N TYR A 110 -20.10 -13.45 6.48
CA TYR A 110 -20.34 -12.22 5.76
C TYR A 110 -19.14 -11.89 4.87
N ILE A 111 -19.34 -11.97 3.56
CA ILE A 111 -18.29 -11.59 2.60
C ILE A 111 -18.25 -10.07 2.48
N ARG A 112 -17.16 -9.49 2.93
CA ARG A 112 -16.96 -8.06 2.90
C ARG A 112 -16.48 -7.62 1.51
N ILE A 113 -17.35 -6.97 0.78
CA ILE A 113 -17.06 -6.28 -0.48
C ILE A 113 -17.09 -4.78 -0.18
N ALA A 114 -16.19 -4.31 0.69
CA ALA A 114 -16.16 -2.90 1.06
C ALA A 114 -15.14 -2.13 0.24
N SER A 115 -15.56 -0.99 -0.31
CA SER A 115 -14.65 -0.02 -0.93
C SER A 115 -13.76 0.66 0.12
N ASN A 116 -12.67 1.29 -0.32
CA ASN A 116 -11.82 2.10 0.56
C ASN A 116 -12.60 3.23 1.24
N ASP A 117 -13.61 3.77 0.55
CA ASP A 117 -14.48 4.82 1.06
C ASP A 117 -15.27 4.36 2.27
N PHE A 118 -15.83 3.14 2.21
CA PHE A 118 -16.51 2.53 3.34
C PHE A 118 -15.63 2.47 4.58
N PHE A 119 -14.35 2.14 4.41
CA PHE A 119 -13.41 2.10 5.53
C PHE A 119 -13.08 3.46 6.11
N SER A 120 -12.82 4.44 5.24
CA SER A 120 -12.52 5.80 5.65
C SER A 120 -13.68 6.39 6.45
N ILE A 121 -14.90 6.26 5.93
CA ILE A 121 -16.12 6.74 6.57
C ILE A 121 -16.37 6.00 7.89
N SER A 122 -16.23 4.66 7.88
CA SER A 122 -16.39 3.87 9.11
C SER A 122 -15.42 4.28 10.18
N LYS A 123 -14.15 4.49 9.83
CA LYS A 123 -13.10 4.91 10.77
C LYS A 123 -13.41 6.28 11.37
N ASP A 124 -13.80 7.26 10.56
CA ASP A 124 -14.15 8.60 11.03
C ASP A 124 -15.33 8.55 12.00
N VAL A 125 -16.43 7.92 11.58
CA VAL A 125 -17.65 7.83 12.38
C VAL A 125 -17.43 7.06 13.68
N VAL A 126 -16.72 5.93 13.64
CA VAL A 126 -16.42 5.14 14.85
C VAL A 126 -15.49 5.91 15.79
N SER A 127 -14.51 6.64 15.27
CA SER A 127 -13.65 7.48 16.11
C SER A 127 -14.45 8.54 16.86
N LYS A 128 -15.41 9.18 16.20
CA LYS A 128 -16.32 10.17 16.80
C LYS A 128 -17.26 9.56 17.85
N MET A 129 -17.71 8.31 17.61
CA MET A 129 -18.46 7.57 18.65
C MET A 129 -17.60 7.30 19.88
N ILE A 130 -16.37 6.85 19.69
CA ILE A 130 -15.43 6.57 20.80
C ILE A 130 -15.11 7.85 21.57
N ALA A 131 -14.99 8.97 20.89
CA ALA A 131 -14.79 10.28 21.49
C ALA A 131 -16.03 10.82 22.21
N GLY A 132 -17.19 10.18 22.08
CA GLY A 132 -18.45 10.62 22.68
C GLY A 132 -19.13 11.78 21.92
N GLU A 133 -18.67 12.08 20.71
CA GLU A 133 -19.25 13.13 19.84
C GLU A 133 -20.55 12.67 19.18
N TYR A 134 -20.66 11.36 18.90
CA TYR A 134 -21.84 10.74 18.31
C TYR A 134 -22.39 9.63 19.20
N ASP A 135 -23.70 9.61 19.37
CA ASP A 135 -24.40 8.41 19.80
C ASP A 135 -24.55 7.42 18.61
N SER A 136 -25.05 6.21 18.85
CA SER A 136 -25.19 5.18 17.83
C SER A 136 -26.12 5.59 16.66
N LYS A 137 -27.13 6.40 16.93
CA LYS A 137 -28.07 6.88 15.92
C LYS A 137 -27.44 7.99 15.06
N GLN A 138 -26.74 8.91 15.69
CA GLN A 138 -26.00 9.96 15.00
C GLN A 138 -24.88 9.37 14.14
N ALA A 139 -24.16 8.38 14.66
CA ALA A 139 -23.14 7.66 13.92
C ALA A 139 -23.70 6.95 12.68
N TYR A 140 -24.81 6.25 12.82
CA TYR A 140 -25.48 5.60 11.69
C TYR A 140 -25.93 6.61 10.63
N GLN A 141 -26.51 7.74 11.06
CA GLN A 141 -26.95 8.79 10.13
C GLN A 141 -25.74 9.42 9.41
N ALA A 142 -24.71 9.80 10.14
CA ALA A 142 -23.48 10.39 9.57
C ALA A 142 -22.81 9.45 8.57
N PHE A 143 -22.77 8.16 8.87
CA PHE A 143 -22.23 7.14 7.98
C PHE A 143 -23.00 7.08 6.65
N ASN A 144 -24.34 7.04 6.71
CA ASN A 144 -25.17 6.97 5.51
C ASN A 144 -25.09 8.26 4.68
N ASP A 145 -25.00 9.41 5.33
CA ASP A 145 -24.93 10.69 4.64
C ASP A 145 -23.58 10.83 3.91
N GLN A 146 -22.49 10.49 4.55
CA GLN A 146 -21.15 10.48 3.93
C GLN A 146 -21.07 9.47 2.76
N LEU A 147 -21.68 8.28 2.89
CA LEU A 147 -21.74 7.31 1.79
C LEU A 147 -22.55 7.84 0.58
N LYS A 148 -23.59 8.62 0.81
CA LYS A 148 -24.37 9.26 -0.28
C LYS A 148 -23.58 10.37 -0.95
N GLU A 149 -22.88 11.19 -0.15
CA GLU A 149 -22.02 12.25 -0.68
C GLU A 149 -20.88 11.68 -1.54
N GLU A 150 -20.20 10.63 -1.08
CA GLU A 150 -19.17 9.95 -1.86
C GLU A 150 -19.72 9.35 -3.16
N LYS A 151 -20.93 8.80 -3.16
CA LYS A 151 -21.58 8.32 -4.38
C LYS A 151 -21.94 9.43 -5.36
N SER A 152 -22.31 10.59 -4.86
CA SER A 152 -22.68 11.76 -5.71
C SER A 152 -21.45 12.51 -6.22
N ALA A 153 -20.37 12.54 -5.47
CA ALA A 153 -19.10 13.19 -5.86
C ALA A 153 -18.22 12.31 -6.77
N SER A 154 -18.64 11.08 -7.04
CA SER A 154 -17.80 10.07 -7.70
C SER A 154 -17.59 10.28 -9.20
N ASP A 155 -18.39 11.10 -9.86
CA ASP A 155 -18.38 11.24 -11.32
C ASP A 155 -17.67 12.51 -11.83
N ASP A 156 -17.35 13.45 -10.95
CA ASP A 156 -16.61 14.65 -11.34
C ASP A 156 -15.15 14.31 -11.68
N VAL A 157 -14.73 14.78 -12.86
CA VAL A 157 -13.33 14.64 -13.31
C VAL A 157 -12.46 15.63 -12.55
N VAL A 158 -11.54 15.13 -11.75
CA VAL A 158 -10.61 15.95 -10.94
C VAL A 158 -9.19 15.97 -11.49
N LEU A 159 -8.83 15.01 -12.36
CA LEU A 159 -7.50 14.94 -12.96
C LEU A 159 -7.60 14.34 -14.35
N LYS A 160 -7.00 15.00 -15.34
CA LYS A 160 -6.91 14.49 -16.72
C LYS A 160 -5.50 14.00 -16.99
N VAL A 161 -5.37 12.69 -17.21
CA VAL A 161 -4.09 12.06 -17.52
C VAL A 161 -3.99 11.86 -19.05
N GLN A 162 -2.99 12.50 -19.65
CA GLN A 162 -2.84 12.55 -21.11
C GLN A 162 -2.11 11.32 -21.67
N ASN A 163 -1.27 10.66 -20.88
CA ASN A 163 -0.46 9.53 -21.29
C ASN A 163 -0.62 8.38 -20.30
N THR A 164 -0.46 7.15 -20.79
CA THR A 164 -0.36 5.97 -19.92
C THR A 164 1.09 5.77 -19.51
N TYR A 165 1.33 5.67 -18.19
CA TYR A 165 2.62 5.36 -17.62
C TYR A 165 2.56 3.98 -16.94
N SER A 166 3.47 3.11 -17.35
CA SER A 166 3.52 1.74 -16.85
C SER A 166 4.14 1.65 -15.46
N ASN A 167 3.59 0.80 -14.60
CA ASN A 167 4.25 0.42 -13.35
C ASN A 167 5.17 -0.80 -13.50
N TYR A 168 5.51 -1.16 -14.71
CA TYR A 168 6.47 -2.20 -14.98
C TYR A 168 7.90 -1.69 -14.74
N PHE A 169 8.69 -2.47 -14.04
CA PHE A 169 10.10 -2.15 -13.83
C PHE A 169 10.92 -2.48 -15.07
N HIS A 170 11.55 -1.47 -15.62
CA HIS A 170 12.49 -1.61 -16.71
C HIS A 170 13.77 -2.36 -16.30
N ALA A 171 14.57 -2.79 -17.26
CA ALA A 171 15.81 -3.51 -16.96
C ALA A 171 16.81 -2.69 -16.14
N ASP A 172 16.78 -1.36 -16.29
CA ASP A 172 17.59 -0.41 -15.50
C ASP A 172 17.02 -0.13 -14.10
N GLY A 173 15.92 -0.75 -13.72
CA GLY A 173 15.27 -0.59 -12.43
C GLY A 173 14.24 0.54 -12.36
N GLY A 174 14.11 1.36 -13.41
CA GLY A 174 13.16 2.47 -13.47
C GLY A 174 11.70 2.00 -13.55
N ASN A 175 10.78 2.86 -13.13
CA ASN A 175 9.34 2.67 -13.20
C ASN A 175 8.68 4.02 -13.51
N GLU A 176 8.05 4.12 -14.68
CA GLU A 176 7.50 5.39 -15.16
C GLU A 176 6.36 5.91 -14.29
N ALA A 177 5.41 5.05 -13.92
CA ALA A 177 4.27 5.44 -13.09
C ALA A 177 4.73 5.98 -11.73
N TYR A 178 5.72 5.32 -11.13
CA TYR A 178 6.27 5.76 -9.84
C TYR A 178 7.05 7.06 -9.97
N SER A 179 7.80 7.23 -11.07
CA SER A 179 8.52 8.47 -11.36
C SER A 179 7.56 9.65 -11.52
N VAL A 180 6.49 9.50 -12.30
CA VAL A 180 5.45 10.52 -12.49
C VAL A 180 4.85 10.95 -11.14
N MET A 181 4.48 9.98 -10.31
CA MET A 181 3.89 10.26 -8.99
C MET A 181 4.87 10.95 -8.05
N ALA A 182 6.12 10.47 -8.01
CA ALA A 182 7.16 11.07 -7.18
C ALA A 182 7.50 12.50 -7.63
N ASN A 183 7.62 12.74 -8.94
CA ASN A 183 7.89 14.07 -9.49
C ASN A 183 6.74 15.03 -9.21
N THR A 184 5.50 14.59 -9.37
CA THR A 184 4.31 15.40 -9.06
C THR A 184 4.29 15.79 -7.59
N LEU A 185 4.47 14.83 -6.68
CA LEU A 185 4.48 15.08 -5.25
C LEU A 185 5.67 15.97 -4.82
N ARG A 186 6.86 15.79 -5.41
CA ARG A 186 7.99 16.69 -5.16
C ARG A 186 7.64 18.14 -5.49
N GLY A 187 6.96 18.37 -6.62
CA GLY A 187 6.47 19.69 -7.01
C GLY A 187 5.45 20.26 -6.01
N ILE A 188 4.49 19.44 -5.56
CA ILE A 188 3.49 19.83 -4.55
C ILE A 188 4.15 20.24 -3.23
N TYR A 189 5.14 19.48 -2.76
CA TYR A 189 5.84 19.79 -1.51
C TYR A 189 6.90 20.88 -1.65
N GLY A 190 7.28 21.26 -2.87
CA GLY A 190 8.29 22.29 -3.13
C GLY A 190 9.64 21.96 -2.52
N THR A 191 10.12 20.71 -2.70
CA THR A 191 11.40 20.24 -2.17
C THR A 191 12.40 19.93 -3.28
N ASP A 192 13.72 19.97 -2.95
CA ASP A 192 14.76 19.61 -3.91
C ASP A 192 14.75 18.15 -4.26
N VAL A 193 14.44 17.30 -3.27
CA VAL A 193 14.46 15.84 -3.36
C VAL A 193 13.20 15.28 -2.72
N LEU A 194 12.61 14.27 -3.35
CA LEU A 194 11.59 13.41 -2.74
C LEU A 194 12.10 11.98 -2.75
N ILE A 195 11.87 11.27 -1.65
CA ILE A 195 12.17 9.85 -1.47
C ILE A 195 10.87 9.15 -1.04
N ALA A 196 10.47 8.12 -1.77
CA ALA A 196 9.32 7.30 -1.42
C ALA A 196 9.70 5.82 -1.40
N ALA A 197 9.08 5.03 -0.55
CA ALA A 197 9.19 3.59 -0.64
C ALA A 197 8.59 3.09 -1.95
N GLY A 198 9.17 2.06 -2.56
CA GLY A 198 8.76 1.57 -3.89
C GLY A 198 7.30 1.12 -3.98
N ASN A 199 6.66 0.80 -2.85
CA ASN A 199 5.25 0.42 -2.78
C ASN A 199 4.30 1.56 -2.34
N SER A 200 4.77 2.81 -2.38
CA SER A 200 3.95 3.97 -2.00
C SER A 200 2.89 4.33 -3.04
N PHE A 201 3.02 3.84 -4.25
CA PHE A 201 2.13 4.12 -5.36
C PHE A 201 1.51 2.85 -5.91
N THR A 202 0.31 2.94 -6.49
CA THR A 202 -0.43 1.78 -6.97
C THR A 202 -0.63 1.78 -8.47
N GLY A 203 -0.31 0.64 -9.08
CA GLY A 203 -0.71 0.30 -10.42
C GLY A 203 -0.12 1.21 -11.51
N ASN A 204 -0.63 1.02 -12.72
CA ASN A 204 -0.36 1.91 -13.84
C ASN A 204 -1.09 3.23 -13.66
N VAL A 205 -0.49 4.31 -14.14
CA VAL A 205 -1.18 5.58 -14.34
C VAL A 205 -1.72 5.58 -15.78
N LEU A 206 -3.01 5.36 -15.93
CA LEU A 206 -3.62 5.19 -17.25
C LEU A 206 -4.02 6.54 -17.86
N GLN A 207 -3.92 6.66 -19.19
CA GLN A 207 -4.56 7.76 -19.91
C GLN A 207 -6.07 7.70 -19.71
N ALA A 208 -6.62 8.60 -18.92
CA ALA A 208 -8.04 8.66 -18.60
C ALA A 208 -8.42 9.99 -17.94
N ASP A 209 -9.71 10.24 -17.90
CA ASP A 209 -10.31 11.22 -17.01
C ASP A 209 -10.54 10.56 -15.64
N TYR A 210 -9.81 11.03 -14.63
CA TYR A 210 -9.85 10.47 -13.28
C TYR A 210 -10.90 11.17 -12.45
N THR A 211 -11.80 10.40 -11.88
CA THR A 211 -12.66 10.87 -10.78
C THR A 211 -11.85 10.97 -9.49
N LYS A 212 -12.38 11.68 -8.49
CA LYS A 212 -11.76 11.79 -7.15
C LYS A 212 -11.38 10.40 -6.61
N LYS A 213 -12.26 9.42 -6.74
CA LYS A 213 -12.05 8.05 -6.27
C LYS A 213 -10.86 7.37 -6.95
N MET A 214 -10.76 7.50 -8.26
CA MET A 214 -9.63 6.95 -9.02
C MET A 214 -8.32 7.63 -8.62
N ALA A 215 -8.31 8.97 -8.54
CA ALA A 215 -7.14 9.74 -8.16
C ALA A 215 -6.65 9.40 -6.74
N VAL A 216 -7.56 9.27 -5.77
CA VAL A 216 -7.24 8.88 -4.39
C VAL A 216 -6.59 7.51 -4.31
N SER A 217 -6.96 6.57 -5.19
CA SER A 217 -6.39 5.23 -5.21
C SER A 217 -4.94 5.16 -5.70
N MET A 218 -4.39 6.22 -6.28
CA MET A 218 -3.01 6.26 -6.77
C MET A 218 -1.96 6.28 -5.65
N ILE A 219 -2.35 6.64 -4.41
CA ILE A 219 -1.48 6.70 -3.24
C ILE A 219 -1.78 5.54 -2.29
N MET A 220 -0.76 4.78 -1.94
CA MET A 220 -0.80 3.68 -0.97
C MET A 220 0.45 3.70 -0.07
N PRO A 221 0.37 3.18 1.15
CA PRO A 221 -0.80 2.82 1.94
C PRO A 221 -1.50 4.06 2.55
N ASN A 222 -2.68 3.86 3.14
CA ASN A 222 -3.40 4.95 3.84
C ASN A 222 -2.61 5.54 5.02
N SER A 223 -1.61 4.82 5.53
CA SER A 223 -0.72 5.22 6.63
C SER A 223 0.59 5.86 6.16
N LEU A 224 0.66 6.32 4.91
CA LEU A 224 1.82 7.02 4.39
C LEU A 224 1.85 8.46 4.88
N PHE A 225 2.94 8.85 5.53
CA PHE A 225 3.18 10.19 6.04
C PHE A 225 4.29 10.90 5.25
N SER A 226 4.27 12.23 5.28
CA SER A 226 5.32 13.07 4.74
C SER A 226 6.22 13.60 5.86
N TYR A 227 7.53 13.50 5.66
CA TYR A 227 8.55 13.96 6.61
C TYR A 227 9.52 14.90 5.89
N LYS A 228 9.54 16.17 6.27
CA LYS A 228 10.39 17.19 5.66
C LYS A 228 11.64 17.45 6.49
N CYS A 229 12.80 17.54 5.83
CA CYS A 229 14.05 17.93 6.47
C CYS A 229 14.91 18.75 5.53
N GLU A 230 15.90 19.45 6.11
CA GLU A 230 17.01 20.05 5.40
C GLU A 230 18.29 19.35 5.84
N ILE A 231 18.99 18.71 4.91
CA ILE A 231 20.16 17.87 5.19
C ILE A 231 21.28 18.12 4.20
N THR A 232 22.50 17.80 4.62
CA THR A 232 23.68 17.83 3.77
C THR A 232 23.69 16.66 2.78
N GLY A 233 24.47 16.78 1.71
CA GLY A 233 24.68 15.70 0.74
C GLY A 233 25.26 14.43 1.39
N ALA A 234 26.15 14.59 2.39
CA ALA A 234 26.64 13.47 3.19
C ALA A 234 25.47 12.70 3.87
N LYS A 235 24.56 13.43 4.50
CA LYS A 235 23.40 12.85 5.16
C LYS A 235 22.37 12.28 4.19
N LEU A 236 22.18 12.91 3.02
CA LEU A 236 21.32 12.36 1.97
C LEU A 236 21.86 11.02 1.45
N LYS A 237 23.18 10.88 1.31
CA LYS A 237 23.82 9.60 0.94
C LYS A 237 23.60 8.51 2.00
N GLU A 238 23.77 8.83 3.28
CA GLU A 238 23.50 7.91 4.39
C GLU A 238 22.03 7.47 4.40
N LEU A 239 21.09 8.41 4.24
CA LEU A 239 19.67 8.15 4.21
C LEU A 239 19.29 7.23 3.04
N LEU A 240 19.74 7.55 1.82
CA LEU A 240 19.46 6.72 0.65
C LEU A 240 20.12 5.35 0.73
N LYS A 241 21.33 5.29 1.30
CA LYS A 241 21.99 4.02 1.57
C LYS A 241 21.16 3.14 2.51
N ALA A 242 20.61 3.70 3.58
CA ALA A 242 19.71 2.99 4.48
C ALA A 242 18.45 2.48 3.76
N PHE A 243 17.88 3.25 2.82
CA PHE A 243 16.75 2.82 2.02
C PHE A 243 17.08 1.73 0.98
N VAL A 244 18.28 1.77 0.40
CA VAL A 244 18.70 0.82 -0.65
C VAL A 244 19.25 -0.47 -0.06
N GLU A 245 20.12 -0.38 0.94
CA GLU A 245 20.87 -1.51 1.51
C GLU A 245 20.16 -2.12 2.73
N GLY A 246 19.13 -1.44 3.24
CA GLY A 246 18.43 -1.81 4.46
C GLY A 246 19.13 -1.33 5.72
N CYS A 247 18.36 -1.07 6.78
CA CYS A 247 18.86 -0.87 8.14
C CYS A 247 18.78 -2.21 8.90
N GLU A 248 19.67 -2.45 9.83
CA GLU A 248 19.46 -3.48 10.86
C GLU A 248 18.12 -3.18 11.55
N GLY A 249 17.11 -4.03 11.33
CA GLY A 249 15.74 -3.82 11.84
C GLY A 249 14.63 -3.92 10.81
N GLY A 250 14.92 -4.28 9.57
CA GLY A 250 13.90 -4.77 8.64
C GLY A 250 13.26 -3.73 7.74
N PHE A 251 14.03 -2.85 7.19
CA PHE A 251 13.61 -2.05 6.07
C PHE A 251 13.46 -2.95 4.84
N ILE A 252 12.24 -3.26 4.48
CA ILE A 252 11.69 -3.84 3.25
C ILE A 252 12.52 -4.99 2.63
N PRO A 253 11.91 -6.18 2.43
CA PRO A 253 12.59 -7.27 1.72
C PRO A 253 13.02 -6.82 0.33
N PHE A 254 14.27 -7.07 0.00
CA PHE A 254 14.96 -6.61 -1.19
C PHE A 254 14.42 -7.28 -2.45
N ASN A 255 13.53 -6.60 -3.13
CA ASN A 255 13.18 -6.88 -4.51
C ASN A 255 13.08 -5.56 -5.29
N ARG A 256 13.05 -5.60 -6.60
CA ARG A 256 12.98 -4.37 -7.42
C ARG A 256 11.81 -3.46 -7.03
N GLY A 257 10.68 -4.03 -6.62
CA GLY A 257 9.52 -3.29 -6.14
C GLY A 257 9.69 -2.63 -4.77
N SER A 258 10.78 -2.93 -4.08
CA SER A 258 11.10 -2.39 -2.74
C SER A 258 12.16 -1.30 -2.77
N LEU A 259 12.88 -1.14 -3.89
CA LEU A 259 13.84 -0.04 -4.03
C LEU A 259 13.13 1.31 -3.89
N PRO A 260 13.78 2.31 -3.28
CA PRO A 260 13.19 3.63 -3.16
C PRO A 260 12.99 4.26 -4.53
N VAL A 261 11.89 4.98 -4.68
CA VAL A 261 11.66 5.91 -5.78
C VAL A 261 12.15 7.27 -5.34
N VAL A 262 12.98 7.90 -6.14
CA VAL A 262 13.48 9.25 -5.86
C VAL A 262 13.07 10.20 -6.97
N SER A 263 12.92 11.48 -6.62
CA SER A 263 12.68 12.57 -7.57
C SER A 263 13.60 13.75 -7.26
N GLY A 264 14.06 14.45 -8.28
CA GLY A 264 15.02 15.55 -8.21
C GLY A 264 16.47 15.10 -8.13
N ILE A 265 16.73 13.80 -8.05
CA ILE A 265 18.04 13.15 -8.12
C ILE A 265 17.94 11.83 -8.86
N SER A 266 19.08 11.26 -9.25
CA SER A 266 19.16 9.90 -9.77
C SER A 266 20.15 9.06 -8.96
N MET A 267 19.91 7.73 -8.92
CA MET A 267 20.74 6.76 -8.20
C MET A 267 21.35 5.74 -9.16
N GLU A 268 22.56 5.32 -8.88
CA GLU A 268 23.14 4.10 -9.44
C GLU A 268 23.19 3.05 -8.34
N VAL A 269 22.58 1.89 -8.62
CA VAL A 269 22.44 0.79 -7.65
C VAL A 269 23.01 -0.47 -8.29
N LYS A 270 23.80 -1.21 -7.53
CA LYS A 270 24.34 -2.50 -7.94
C LYS A 270 23.52 -3.62 -7.29
N GLU A 271 23.04 -4.56 -8.12
CA GLU A 271 22.42 -5.79 -7.65
C GLU A 271 23.50 -6.83 -7.26
N ASN A 272 23.36 -7.46 -6.13
CA ASN A 272 24.24 -8.50 -5.61
C ASN A 272 23.43 -9.74 -5.24
N SER A 273 24.10 -10.85 -4.92
CA SER A 273 23.44 -12.09 -4.44
C SER A 273 22.55 -11.87 -3.21
N ASP A 274 22.91 -10.93 -2.35
CA ASP A 274 22.31 -10.73 -1.04
C ASP A 274 21.51 -9.43 -0.93
N GLY A 275 21.32 -8.69 -2.04
CA GLY A 275 20.54 -7.44 -2.07
C GLY A 275 21.13 -6.39 -3.01
N TYR A 276 21.06 -5.13 -2.59
CA TYR A 276 21.44 -3.99 -3.39
C TYR A 276 22.46 -3.11 -2.70
N THR A 277 23.34 -2.48 -3.48
CA THR A 277 24.33 -1.52 -2.97
C THR A 277 24.18 -0.19 -3.72
N LEU A 278 24.03 0.91 -2.99
CA LEU A 278 24.03 2.25 -3.55
C LEU A 278 25.46 2.66 -3.92
N THR A 279 25.71 2.90 -5.21
CA THR A 279 27.07 3.21 -5.69
C THR A 279 27.28 4.69 -6.01
N SER A 280 26.22 5.41 -6.43
CA SER A 280 26.32 6.82 -6.78
C SER A 280 24.96 7.52 -6.67
N ILE A 281 24.99 8.80 -6.34
CA ILE A 281 23.83 9.69 -6.38
C ILE A 281 24.23 10.94 -7.18
N LYS A 282 23.35 11.35 -8.11
CA LYS A 282 23.58 12.52 -8.95
C LYS A 282 22.39 13.47 -8.92
N LYS A 283 22.64 14.76 -8.97
CA LYS A 283 21.67 15.81 -9.28
C LYS A 283 22.11 16.52 -10.55
N ASP A 284 21.19 16.64 -11.51
CA ASP A 284 21.47 17.24 -12.82
C ASP A 284 22.72 16.64 -13.51
N GLY A 285 22.89 15.32 -13.39
CA GLY A 285 24.01 14.56 -13.98
C GLY A 285 25.34 14.69 -13.21
N LYS A 286 25.41 15.50 -12.13
CA LYS A 286 26.62 15.69 -11.32
C LYS A 286 26.53 14.94 -10.01
N THR A 287 27.62 14.30 -9.61
CA THR A 287 27.71 13.64 -8.30
C THR A 287 27.52 14.66 -7.17
N ILE A 288 26.64 14.35 -6.23
CA ILE A 288 26.34 15.15 -5.06
C ILE A 288 27.58 15.21 -4.15
N LYS A 289 27.97 16.42 -3.73
CA LYS A 289 29.04 16.62 -2.76
C LYS A 289 28.51 16.50 -1.34
N ASP A 290 29.39 16.25 -0.38
CA ASP A 290 29.03 16.07 1.02
C ASP A 290 28.53 17.37 1.68
N ASP A 291 28.99 18.51 1.20
CA ASP A 291 28.64 19.86 1.69
C ASP A 291 27.45 20.51 0.95
N ASP A 292 26.95 19.89 -0.12
CA ASP A 292 25.71 20.34 -0.75
C ASP A 292 24.55 20.27 0.28
N THR A 293 23.58 21.17 0.18
CA THR A 293 22.40 21.19 1.07
C THR A 293 21.14 20.99 0.27
N PHE A 294 20.22 20.17 0.80
CA PHE A 294 18.96 19.82 0.14
C PHE A 294 17.79 19.89 1.10
N THR A 295 16.67 20.42 0.62
CA THR A 295 15.37 20.16 1.22
C THR A 295 14.88 18.80 0.73
N VAL A 296 14.60 17.89 1.64
CA VAL A 296 14.18 16.52 1.35
C VAL A 296 12.82 16.24 1.92
N MET A 297 11.97 15.60 1.12
CA MET A 297 10.71 15.02 1.56
C MET A 297 10.79 13.52 1.51
N CYS A 298 10.59 12.86 2.65
CA CYS A 298 10.47 11.41 2.73
C CYS A 298 9.01 11.01 2.86
N LEU A 299 8.55 10.08 2.03
CA LEU A 299 7.22 9.50 2.10
C LEU A 299 7.34 8.07 2.63
N ALA A 300 6.92 7.84 3.87
CA ALA A 300 7.05 6.55 4.52
C ALA A 300 6.00 6.33 5.62
N THR A 301 5.85 5.10 6.09
CA THR A 301 5.06 4.81 7.29
C THR A 301 5.85 5.20 8.55
N LYS A 302 5.15 5.50 9.65
CA LYS A 302 5.81 5.81 10.95
C LYS A 302 6.82 4.73 11.34
N LYS A 303 6.46 3.46 11.20
CA LYS A 303 7.34 2.33 11.51
C LYS A 303 8.68 2.39 10.76
N HIS A 304 8.66 2.83 9.53
CA HIS A 304 9.87 2.93 8.71
C HIS A 304 10.70 4.18 9.03
N MET A 305 10.08 5.26 9.46
CA MET A 305 10.79 6.51 9.78
C MET A 305 11.31 6.57 11.21
N GLU A 306 10.73 5.86 12.15
CA GLU A 306 11.14 5.89 13.56
C GLU A 306 12.65 5.67 13.78
N PRO A 307 13.31 4.67 13.17
CA PRO A 307 14.75 4.49 13.30
C PRO A 307 15.56 5.67 12.74
N ILE A 308 15.09 6.24 11.61
CA ILE A 308 15.75 7.35 10.93
C ILE A 308 15.58 8.65 11.73
N ILE A 309 14.38 8.92 12.21
CA ILE A 309 14.07 10.08 13.07
C ILE A 309 14.86 10.00 14.37
N SER A 310 14.95 8.81 14.99
CA SER A 310 15.71 8.60 16.22
C SER A 310 17.21 8.85 16.04
N ALA A 311 17.76 8.54 14.85
CA ALA A 311 19.17 8.79 14.53
C ALA A 311 19.46 10.26 14.19
N GLU A 312 18.52 10.97 13.55
CA GLU A 312 18.70 12.33 13.04
C GLU A 312 18.08 13.43 13.93
N GLY A 313 17.32 13.06 14.98
CA GLY A 313 16.71 13.99 15.91
C GLY A 313 15.65 14.90 15.26
N ASP A 314 15.54 16.14 15.73
CA ASP A 314 14.51 17.11 15.32
C ASP A 314 14.62 17.61 13.86
N ARG A 315 15.49 17.01 13.04
CA ARG A 315 15.67 17.44 11.64
C ARG A 315 14.49 17.13 10.74
N PHE A 316 13.73 16.05 11.07
CA PHE A 316 12.49 15.74 10.39
C PHE A 316 11.34 16.47 11.07
N LYS A 317 11.07 17.68 10.61
CA LYS A 317 9.91 18.47 11.04
C LYS A 317 8.68 18.06 10.25
N ASP A 318 7.52 18.07 10.90
CA ASP A 318 6.19 17.87 10.30
C ASP A 318 5.88 16.47 9.74
N GLY A 319 6.09 15.42 10.56
CA GLY A 319 5.78 14.03 10.19
C GLY A 319 4.35 13.57 10.41
N GLU A 320 3.35 14.48 10.47
CA GLU A 320 1.98 14.09 10.81
C GLU A 320 0.95 14.30 9.69
N THR A 321 1.34 14.83 8.54
CA THR A 321 0.43 14.99 7.42
C THR A 321 0.36 13.72 6.59
N PHE A 322 -0.83 13.19 6.40
CA PHE A 322 -1.02 12.07 5.49
C PHE A 322 -0.76 12.53 4.05
N VAL A 323 0.06 11.78 3.32
CA VAL A 323 0.35 12.05 1.90
C VAL A 323 -0.91 12.04 1.07
N LYS A 324 -1.86 11.18 1.42
CA LYS A 324 -3.15 11.05 0.75
C LYS A 324 -3.97 12.33 0.84
N ASP A 325 -3.97 13.00 2.00
CA ASP A 325 -4.71 14.27 2.17
C ASP A 325 -4.09 15.38 1.32
N THR A 326 -2.76 15.47 1.30
CA THR A 326 -2.05 16.41 0.42
C THR A 326 -2.35 16.15 -1.05
N TRP A 327 -2.36 14.90 -1.46
CA TRP A 327 -2.70 14.49 -2.82
C TRP A 327 -4.15 14.81 -3.19
N ILE A 328 -5.11 14.50 -2.32
CA ILE A 328 -6.53 14.83 -2.53
C ILE A 328 -6.72 16.34 -2.71
N ASN A 329 -6.12 17.14 -1.82
CA ASN A 329 -6.22 18.59 -1.91
C ASN A 329 -5.65 19.13 -3.23
N TYR A 330 -4.54 18.54 -3.71
CA TYR A 330 -3.97 18.91 -5.00
C TYR A 330 -4.89 18.56 -6.17
N VAL A 331 -5.40 17.34 -6.26
CA VAL A 331 -6.25 16.92 -7.39
C VAL A 331 -7.62 17.57 -7.41
N LEU A 332 -8.07 18.12 -6.29
CA LEU A 332 -9.29 18.94 -6.22
C LEU A 332 -9.06 20.39 -6.62
N GLY A 333 -7.83 20.81 -6.87
CA GLY A 333 -7.50 22.13 -7.41
C GLY A 333 -7.71 22.21 -8.93
N ASP A 334 -7.97 23.41 -9.43
CA ASP A 334 -8.33 23.64 -10.85
C ASP A 334 -7.19 23.34 -11.83
N ASP A 335 -5.93 23.33 -11.38
CA ASP A 335 -4.73 23.19 -12.20
C ASP A 335 -3.96 21.86 -11.95
N ALA A 336 -4.63 20.84 -11.48
CA ALA A 336 -3.97 19.56 -11.19
C ALA A 336 -3.46 18.89 -12.47
N VAL A 337 -2.15 18.69 -12.55
CA VAL A 337 -1.47 18.01 -13.66
C VAL A 337 -0.40 17.07 -13.12
N LEU A 338 -0.15 15.97 -13.83
CA LEU A 338 0.97 15.08 -13.52
C LEU A 338 2.26 15.62 -14.13
N ALA A 339 3.35 15.49 -13.41
CA ALA A 339 4.68 15.74 -13.94
C ALA A 339 5.08 14.66 -14.93
N GLU A 340 6.04 14.96 -15.81
CA GLU A 340 6.61 13.96 -16.71
C GLU A 340 7.53 12.97 -15.94
N PRO A 341 7.67 11.72 -16.43
CA PRO A 341 8.57 10.76 -15.83
C PRO A 341 10.04 11.15 -16.07
N GLU A 342 10.88 10.89 -15.07
CA GLU A 342 12.33 11.07 -15.15
C GLU A 342 13.04 9.76 -14.81
N SER A 343 14.21 9.52 -15.40
CA SER A 343 15.04 8.38 -15.00
C SER A 343 15.68 8.67 -13.63
N TYR A 344 15.24 7.94 -12.61
CA TYR A 344 15.68 8.14 -11.23
C TYR A 344 16.62 7.05 -10.70
N ILE A 345 16.78 5.95 -11.43
CA ILE A 345 17.62 4.83 -11.02
C ILE A 345 18.29 4.18 -12.22
N THR A 346 19.52 3.72 -12.02
CA THR A 346 20.21 2.82 -12.93
C THR A 346 20.68 1.61 -12.16
N LEU A 347 20.10 0.45 -12.46
CA LEU A 347 20.46 -0.82 -11.85
C LEU A 347 21.57 -1.50 -12.68
N ARG A 348 22.61 -2.00 -12.04
CA ARG A 348 23.77 -2.66 -12.67
C ARG A 348 24.08 -4.01 -12.03
#